data_11bddba683b13566536f1da28d85dda7
#
_entry.id   11bddba683b13566536f1da28d85dda7
#
_cell.length_a   1.000
_cell.length_b   1.000
_cell.length_c   1.000
_cell.angle_alpha   90.00
_cell.angle_beta   90.00
_cell.angle_gamma   90.00
#
_symmetry.space_group_name_H-M   'P 1'
#
loop_
_entity.id
_entity.type
_entity.pdbx_description
1 polymer ?
#
loop_
_entity_poly.entity_id
_entity_poly.type
_entity_poly.pdbx_seq_one_letter_code
_entity_poly.pdbx_strand_id
1 'polypeptide(L)'
;MAQLWGGRFTKETDKLVYNFNASISFDQKFYEQDIRGSMAHVEMLAKQGILTAEEKDKIMEGLGSIMEDVKEGRLAITSEYEDIHSFVEANLIQRVGDAGKKLHTGRSRNDQVALDMKLYVRDEIDAIDGEVKNLLKALLKIMESNVQTWMPGFTHLQKAQPVTLAHHIGAYFEMFRRDRGRLTDIRKRMNTCPLGAGALAGTTYPLDRAYTAQLLGFDEPTRNSMDSVSDRDYVIELLSALSTIMMHLSRFSEEIIMWNSNEYQFVEIDDAYSTGSSIMPQKKNPDIAELVRGKTGRVYGALMSILTTMKGIPLAYNKDMQEDKELTFDAIDTVKGCLALFTGMVSTMEFKKDNMEASAKNGFTNATDAADYLVNHGVPFRDAHGIVGQLVLKCIELGTSLDHLPLAEYQAISPVFQEDIYQAVSMKTCVEKRTTYGAPGPEVMRQVIQENIKYLEEN
;
A
#
# COMPACT_ATOMS: atom_id res chain seq x y z
N MET A 1 12.44 -14.17 -37.07
CA MET A 1 12.78 -13.63 -35.76
C MET A 1 14.00 -12.72 -35.94
N ALA A 2 13.84 -11.41 -35.73
CA ALA A 2 14.95 -10.47 -35.89
C ALA A 2 15.77 -10.47 -34.60
N GLN A 3 16.88 -11.23 -34.57
CA GLN A 3 17.86 -11.10 -33.51
C GLN A 3 18.79 -9.90 -33.81
N LEU A 4 18.84 -8.93 -32.94
CA LEU A 4 19.76 -7.76 -33.04
C LEU A 4 21.20 -8.12 -32.67
N TRP A 5 21.45 -9.36 -32.22
CA TRP A 5 22.76 -9.93 -31.88
C TRP A 5 22.95 -11.27 -32.61
N GLY A 6 24.04 -11.48 -33.27
CA GLY A 6 24.18 -12.73 -34.02
C GLY A 6 25.52 -12.94 -34.72
N GLY A 7 26.35 -11.93 -34.81
CA GLY A 7 27.56 -11.97 -35.65
C GLY A 7 28.61 -13.04 -35.29
N ARG A 8 28.57 -13.62 -34.06
CA ARG A 8 29.47 -14.70 -33.62
C ARG A 8 28.87 -16.09 -33.71
N PHE A 9 27.52 -16.18 -33.77
CA PHE A 9 26.84 -17.47 -33.71
C PHE A 9 26.72 -18.12 -35.06
N THR A 10 27.03 -19.41 -35.14
CA THR A 10 27.03 -20.21 -36.36
C THR A 10 25.77 -21.09 -36.53
N LYS A 11 24.89 -21.10 -35.53
CA LYS A 11 23.63 -21.85 -35.51
C LYS A 11 22.49 -20.94 -35.08
N GLU A 12 21.31 -21.21 -35.58
CA GLU A 12 20.08 -20.57 -35.11
C GLU A 12 19.78 -20.97 -33.65
N THR A 13 19.20 -20.05 -32.88
CA THR A 13 18.77 -20.32 -31.51
C THR A 13 17.61 -21.28 -31.51
N ASP A 14 17.65 -22.31 -30.67
CA ASP A 14 16.52 -23.22 -30.46
C ASP A 14 15.27 -22.45 -30.05
N LYS A 15 14.12 -22.82 -30.61
CA LYS A 15 12.85 -22.12 -30.35
C LYS A 15 12.42 -22.16 -28.89
N LEU A 16 12.69 -23.25 -28.16
CA LEU A 16 12.39 -23.35 -26.74
C LEU A 16 13.29 -22.41 -25.91
N VAL A 17 14.57 -22.33 -26.28
CA VAL A 17 15.52 -21.41 -25.66
C VAL A 17 15.11 -19.96 -25.90
N TYR A 18 14.70 -19.62 -27.12
CA TYR A 18 14.20 -18.27 -27.44
C TYR A 18 12.98 -17.92 -26.59
N ASN A 19 11.97 -18.78 -26.56
CA ASN A 19 10.75 -18.54 -25.80
C ASN A 19 10.99 -18.47 -24.27
N PHE A 20 11.93 -19.26 -23.77
CA PHE A 20 12.28 -19.26 -22.33
C PHE A 20 13.02 -17.98 -21.92
N ASN A 21 13.79 -17.39 -22.82
CA ASN A 21 14.52 -16.15 -22.56
C ASN A 21 13.70 -14.89 -22.82
N ALA A 22 12.65 -14.95 -23.64
CA ALA A 22 11.86 -13.80 -24.02
C ALA A 22 11.11 -13.21 -22.83
N SER A 23 11.09 -11.88 -22.73
CA SER A 23 10.43 -11.12 -21.67
C SER A 23 9.28 -10.26 -22.16
N ILE A 24 9.04 -10.17 -23.47
CA ILE A 24 8.01 -9.29 -24.06
C ILE A 24 6.61 -9.48 -23.46
N SER A 25 6.27 -10.69 -23.01
CA SER A 25 4.96 -11.00 -22.43
C SER A 25 4.66 -10.23 -21.16
N PHE A 26 5.68 -9.80 -20.41
CA PHE A 26 5.54 -9.04 -19.17
C PHE A 26 6.21 -7.67 -19.23
N ASP A 27 7.37 -7.51 -19.89
CA ASP A 27 8.07 -6.22 -19.93
C ASP A 27 7.39 -5.18 -20.84
N GLN A 28 6.48 -5.59 -21.71
CA GLN A 28 5.58 -4.67 -22.43
C GLN A 28 4.85 -3.69 -21.48
N LYS A 29 4.75 -4.01 -20.20
CA LYS A 29 4.08 -3.19 -19.20
C LYS A 29 4.75 -1.85 -18.96
N PHE A 30 6.04 -1.73 -19.22
CA PHE A 30 6.79 -0.49 -19.11
C PHE A 30 7.21 0.13 -20.46
N TYR A 31 6.47 -0.13 -21.53
CA TYR A 31 6.78 0.44 -22.85
C TYR A 31 6.88 1.96 -22.86
N GLU A 32 6.05 2.64 -22.05
CA GLU A 32 6.12 4.11 -21.91
C GLU A 32 7.44 4.54 -21.28
N GLN A 33 7.93 3.82 -20.28
CA GLN A 33 9.18 4.11 -19.59
C GLN A 33 10.37 3.90 -20.52
N ASP A 34 10.39 2.82 -21.31
CA ASP A 34 11.41 2.55 -22.31
C ASP A 34 11.49 3.68 -23.36
N ILE A 35 10.34 4.12 -23.86
CA ILE A 35 10.28 5.21 -24.85
C ILE A 35 10.73 6.53 -24.22
N ARG A 36 10.28 6.87 -23.00
CA ARG A 36 10.71 8.08 -22.25
C ARG A 36 12.22 8.07 -22.02
N GLY A 37 12.75 6.93 -21.58
CA GLY A 37 14.19 6.73 -21.40
C GLY A 37 14.97 6.92 -22.70
N SER A 38 14.48 6.36 -23.79
CA SER A 38 15.05 6.48 -25.13
C SER A 38 15.02 7.94 -25.63
N MET A 39 13.95 8.68 -25.43
CA MET A 39 13.84 10.10 -25.77
C MET A 39 14.87 10.95 -25.02
N ALA A 40 15.04 10.74 -23.71
CA ALA A 40 16.04 11.44 -22.91
C ALA A 40 17.47 11.11 -23.36
N HIS A 41 17.71 9.85 -23.74
CA HIS A 41 19.01 9.44 -24.27
C HIS A 41 19.33 10.12 -25.59
N VAL A 42 18.39 10.19 -26.52
CA VAL A 42 18.52 10.87 -27.83
C VAL A 42 18.81 12.37 -27.64
N GLU A 43 18.09 13.02 -26.75
CA GLU A 43 18.29 14.44 -26.44
C GLU A 43 19.72 14.69 -25.89
N MET A 44 20.21 13.82 -25.02
CA MET A 44 21.57 13.86 -24.50
C MET A 44 22.63 13.61 -25.59
N LEU A 45 22.42 12.59 -26.45
CA LEU A 45 23.35 12.30 -27.54
C LEU A 45 23.48 13.47 -28.51
N ALA A 46 22.41 14.17 -28.81
CA ALA A 46 22.41 15.37 -29.64
C ALA A 46 23.14 16.53 -28.97
N LYS A 47 22.90 16.77 -27.67
CA LYS A 47 23.61 17.76 -26.87
C LYS A 47 25.12 17.53 -26.87
N GLN A 48 25.54 16.27 -26.85
CA GLN A 48 26.99 15.89 -26.90
C GLN A 48 27.56 15.86 -28.33
N GLY A 49 26.78 16.21 -29.36
CA GLY A 49 27.22 16.21 -30.74
C GLY A 49 27.43 14.82 -31.34
N ILE A 50 26.92 13.78 -30.73
CA ILE A 50 26.96 12.39 -31.22
C ILE A 50 25.90 12.18 -32.30
N LEU A 51 24.72 12.82 -32.14
CA LEU A 51 23.67 12.93 -33.15
C LEU A 51 23.59 14.36 -33.70
N THR A 52 23.22 14.47 -34.96
CA THR A 52 22.85 15.77 -35.53
C THR A 52 21.44 16.17 -35.02
N ALA A 53 21.08 17.46 -35.13
CA ALA A 53 19.78 17.94 -34.79
C ALA A 53 18.69 17.27 -35.63
N GLU A 54 18.92 17.05 -36.93
CA GLU A 54 17.97 16.39 -37.84
C GLU A 54 17.75 14.91 -37.45
N GLU A 55 18.81 14.18 -37.07
CA GLU A 55 18.70 12.79 -36.59
C GLU A 55 17.92 12.71 -35.29
N LYS A 56 18.21 13.61 -34.34
CA LYS A 56 17.47 13.74 -33.08
C LYS A 56 15.97 13.94 -33.36
N ASP A 57 15.63 14.92 -34.16
CA ASP A 57 14.22 15.27 -34.43
C ASP A 57 13.47 14.10 -35.08
N LYS A 58 14.07 13.40 -36.03
CA LYS A 58 13.50 12.19 -36.66
C LYS A 58 13.27 11.06 -35.65
N ILE A 59 14.24 10.81 -34.77
CA ILE A 59 14.12 9.76 -33.74
C ILE A 59 13.05 10.12 -32.71
N MET A 60 13.02 11.37 -32.25
CA MET A 60 12.03 11.86 -31.30
C MET A 60 10.59 11.76 -31.85
N GLU A 61 10.38 12.17 -33.10
CA GLU A 61 9.09 12.03 -33.79
C GLU A 61 8.68 10.55 -33.93
N GLY A 62 9.63 9.69 -34.35
CA GLY A 62 9.40 8.24 -34.46
C GLY A 62 9.02 7.59 -33.12
N LEU A 63 9.73 7.90 -32.05
CA LEU A 63 9.43 7.38 -30.69
C LEU A 63 8.08 7.88 -30.19
N GLY A 64 7.76 9.18 -30.36
CA GLY A 64 6.45 9.75 -29.99
C GLY A 64 5.31 9.07 -30.73
N SER A 65 5.47 8.85 -32.02
CA SER A 65 4.48 8.16 -32.87
C SER A 65 4.29 6.68 -32.44
N ILE A 66 5.36 5.97 -32.03
CA ILE A 66 5.26 4.60 -31.52
C ILE A 66 4.45 4.60 -30.23
N MET A 67 4.77 5.50 -29.30
CA MET A 67 4.07 5.62 -28.00
C MET A 67 2.57 5.83 -28.20
N GLU A 68 2.21 6.77 -29.07
CA GLU A 68 0.81 7.08 -29.37
C GLU A 68 0.08 5.90 -30.03
N ASP A 69 0.70 5.25 -31.02
CA ASP A 69 0.10 4.11 -31.72
C ASP A 69 -0.12 2.89 -30.80
N VAL A 70 0.80 2.62 -29.87
CA VAL A 70 0.62 1.56 -28.87
C VAL A 70 -0.51 1.94 -27.92
N LYS A 71 -0.52 3.19 -27.41
CA LYS A 71 -1.54 3.68 -26.48
C LYS A 71 -2.95 3.63 -27.07
N GLU A 72 -3.10 3.95 -28.36
CA GLU A 72 -4.38 3.92 -29.06
C GLU A 72 -4.73 2.57 -29.68
N GLY A 73 -3.89 1.56 -29.47
CA GLY A 73 -4.10 0.20 -30.00
C GLY A 73 -3.91 0.06 -31.52
N ARG A 74 -3.33 1.06 -32.20
CA ARG A 74 -2.99 0.98 -33.62
C ARG A 74 -1.75 0.11 -33.88
N LEU A 75 -0.86 0.01 -32.93
CA LEU A 75 0.32 -0.86 -32.97
C LEU A 75 0.28 -1.84 -31.80
N ALA A 76 0.04 -3.11 -32.13
CA ALA A 76 0.03 -4.18 -31.13
C ALA A 76 1.44 -4.64 -30.80
N ILE A 77 1.73 -4.80 -29.51
CA ILE A 77 2.96 -5.45 -29.04
C ILE A 77 2.78 -6.97 -29.19
N THR A 78 3.67 -7.61 -29.92
CA THR A 78 3.55 -9.03 -30.27
C THR A 78 4.74 -9.85 -29.78
N SER A 79 4.54 -11.15 -29.60
CA SER A 79 5.56 -12.14 -29.21
C SER A 79 6.61 -12.46 -30.28
N GLU A 80 6.62 -11.72 -31.40
CA GLU A 80 7.66 -11.85 -32.43
C GLU A 80 9.01 -11.26 -31.98
N TYR A 81 8.99 -10.39 -30.98
CA TYR A 81 10.16 -9.75 -30.38
C TYR A 81 10.53 -10.42 -29.07
N GLU A 82 11.84 -10.39 -28.73
CA GLU A 82 12.36 -10.97 -27.49
C GLU A 82 11.94 -10.15 -26.26
N ASP A 83 12.01 -8.82 -26.38
CA ASP A 83 11.73 -7.85 -25.33
C ASP A 83 11.10 -6.56 -25.91
N ILE A 84 10.58 -5.71 -25.01
CA ILE A 84 9.96 -4.43 -25.40
C ILE A 84 10.97 -3.50 -26.09
N HIS A 85 12.21 -3.56 -25.69
CA HIS A 85 13.28 -2.72 -26.26
C HIS A 85 13.51 -3.06 -27.74
N SER A 86 13.56 -4.35 -28.07
CA SER A 86 13.67 -4.83 -29.44
C SER A 86 12.45 -4.46 -30.28
N PHE A 87 11.26 -4.49 -29.68
CA PHE A 87 10.02 -4.04 -30.32
C PHE A 87 10.10 -2.55 -30.67
N VAL A 88 10.45 -1.70 -29.70
CA VAL A 88 10.56 -0.23 -29.90
C VAL A 88 11.63 0.10 -30.94
N GLU A 89 12.82 -0.52 -30.84
CA GLU A 89 13.93 -0.27 -31.77
C GLU A 89 13.62 -0.70 -33.20
N ALA A 90 13.02 -1.87 -33.41
CA ALA A 90 12.64 -2.36 -34.73
C ALA A 90 11.56 -1.47 -35.38
N ASN A 91 10.55 -1.07 -34.65
CA ASN A 91 9.51 -0.16 -35.14
C ASN A 91 10.06 1.24 -35.43
N LEU A 92 11.01 1.72 -34.63
CA LEU A 92 11.68 2.98 -34.88
C LEU A 92 12.49 2.93 -36.18
N ILE A 93 13.33 1.89 -36.38
CA ILE A 93 14.12 1.73 -37.60
C ILE A 93 13.22 1.65 -38.83
N GLN A 94 12.08 0.98 -38.71
CA GLN A 94 11.09 0.90 -39.81
C GLN A 94 10.55 2.29 -40.19
N ARG A 95 10.35 3.19 -39.22
CA ARG A 95 9.78 4.52 -39.43
C ARG A 95 10.79 5.55 -39.91
N VAL A 96 11.99 5.54 -39.33
CA VAL A 96 12.98 6.61 -39.54
C VAL A 96 14.29 6.15 -40.20
N GLY A 97 14.38 4.87 -40.56
CA GLY A 97 15.54 4.31 -41.29
C GLY A 97 16.82 4.32 -40.48
N ASP A 98 17.94 4.67 -41.10
CA ASP A 98 19.28 4.59 -40.51
C ASP A 98 19.47 5.49 -39.28
N ALA A 99 18.72 6.57 -39.16
CA ALA A 99 18.73 7.40 -37.94
C ALA A 99 18.32 6.57 -36.71
N GLY A 100 17.32 5.71 -36.83
CA GLY A 100 16.84 4.83 -35.76
C GLY A 100 17.92 3.88 -35.22
N LYS A 101 18.83 3.41 -36.07
CA LYS A 101 19.95 2.54 -35.69
C LYS A 101 20.96 3.22 -34.73
N LYS A 102 20.97 4.55 -34.69
CA LYS A 102 21.88 5.32 -33.84
C LYS A 102 21.36 5.48 -32.40
N LEU A 103 20.09 5.16 -32.14
CA LEU A 103 19.47 5.25 -30.81
C LEU A 103 20.27 4.48 -29.74
N HIS A 104 20.82 3.31 -30.09
CA HIS A 104 21.54 2.45 -29.13
C HIS A 104 23.00 2.91 -28.84
N THR A 105 23.47 4.01 -29.43
CA THR A 105 24.84 4.49 -29.26
C THR A 105 25.14 4.78 -27.78
N GLY A 106 26.21 4.17 -27.23
CA GLY A 106 26.64 4.36 -25.85
C GLY A 106 25.71 3.77 -24.79
N ARG A 107 24.78 2.92 -25.17
CA ARG A 107 23.82 2.26 -24.29
C ARG A 107 23.96 0.74 -24.33
N SER A 108 23.68 0.08 -23.23
CA SER A 108 23.50 -1.37 -23.14
C SER A 108 22.07 -1.71 -22.79
N ARG A 109 21.63 -2.94 -23.07
CA ARG A 109 20.35 -3.46 -22.58
C ARG A 109 20.31 -3.45 -21.05
N ASN A 110 21.46 -3.60 -20.37
CA ASN A 110 21.53 -3.66 -18.91
C ASN A 110 21.18 -2.34 -18.24
N ASP A 111 21.73 -1.21 -18.69
CA ASP A 111 21.38 0.10 -18.11
C ASP A 111 20.03 0.61 -18.60
N GLN A 112 19.57 0.19 -19.77
CA GLN A 112 18.25 0.48 -20.30
C GLN A 112 17.16 -0.17 -19.44
N VAL A 113 17.21 -1.48 -19.20
CA VAL A 113 16.22 -2.19 -18.39
C VAL A 113 16.24 -1.75 -16.92
N ALA A 114 17.42 -1.41 -16.39
CA ALA A 114 17.54 -0.86 -15.04
C ALA A 114 16.84 0.51 -14.91
N LEU A 115 16.97 1.36 -15.96
CA LEU A 115 16.25 2.63 -16.03
C LEU A 115 14.73 2.42 -16.07
N ASP A 116 14.26 1.55 -16.95
CA ASP A 116 12.83 1.35 -17.17
C ASP A 116 12.16 0.82 -15.91
N MET A 117 12.79 -0.12 -15.21
CA MET A 117 12.31 -0.59 -13.90
C MET A 117 12.27 0.54 -12.86
N LYS A 118 13.30 1.39 -12.78
CA LYS A 118 13.28 2.53 -11.85
C LYS A 118 12.19 3.54 -12.20
N LEU A 119 12.01 3.86 -13.48
CA LEU A 119 10.94 4.76 -13.91
C LEU A 119 9.56 4.16 -13.60
N TYR A 120 9.35 2.89 -13.94
CA TYR A 120 8.09 2.19 -13.68
C TYR A 120 7.77 2.13 -12.17
N VAL A 121 8.71 1.66 -11.36
CA VAL A 121 8.53 1.57 -9.90
C VAL A 121 8.25 2.95 -9.30
N ARG A 122 8.90 4.00 -9.78
CA ARG A 122 8.69 5.38 -9.35
C ARG A 122 7.25 5.86 -9.65
N ASP A 123 6.80 5.64 -10.89
CA ASP A 123 5.45 6.01 -11.31
C ASP A 123 4.39 5.23 -10.50
N GLU A 124 4.64 3.95 -10.21
CA GLU A 124 3.73 3.11 -9.43
C GLU A 124 3.73 3.43 -7.93
N ILE A 125 4.85 3.85 -7.36
CA ILE A 125 4.88 4.38 -5.98
C ILE A 125 3.96 5.60 -5.87
N ASP A 126 4.07 6.54 -6.82
CA ASP A 126 3.25 7.75 -6.83
C ASP A 126 1.75 7.40 -7.00
N ALA A 127 1.42 6.41 -7.83
CA ALA A 127 0.04 5.93 -7.99
C ALA A 127 -0.50 5.23 -6.72
N ILE A 128 0.29 4.35 -6.09
CA ILE A 128 -0.11 3.65 -4.86
C ILE A 128 -0.26 4.63 -3.70
N ASP A 129 0.63 5.63 -3.57
CA ASP A 129 0.49 6.68 -2.56
C ASP A 129 -0.84 7.44 -2.72
N GLY A 130 -1.23 7.71 -3.96
CA GLY A 130 -2.52 8.29 -4.29
C GLY A 130 -3.70 7.43 -3.82
N GLU A 131 -3.64 6.10 -4.04
CA GLU A 131 -4.68 5.18 -3.57
C GLU A 131 -4.74 5.08 -2.04
N VAL A 132 -3.59 5.05 -1.36
CA VAL A 132 -3.55 5.10 0.11
C VAL A 132 -4.12 6.42 0.62
N LYS A 133 -3.82 7.55 -0.04
CA LYS A 133 -4.42 8.86 0.28
C LYS A 133 -5.95 8.85 0.12
N ASN A 134 -6.49 8.19 -0.90
CA ASN A 134 -7.93 8.03 -1.09
C ASN A 134 -8.56 7.22 0.04
N LEU A 135 -7.91 6.13 0.47
CA LEU A 135 -8.35 5.34 1.64
C LEU A 135 -8.34 6.19 2.91
N LEU A 136 -7.28 6.96 3.17
CA LEU A 136 -7.20 7.85 4.34
C LEU A 136 -8.34 8.88 4.35
N LYS A 137 -8.71 9.45 3.21
CA LYS A 137 -9.86 10.36 3.09
C LYS A 137 -11.18 9.65 3.45
N ALA A 138 -11.38 8.41 3.02
CA ALA A 138 -12.56 7.62 3.37
C ALA A 138 -12.61 7.35 4.88
N LEU A 139 -11.50 6.95 5.49
CA LEU A 139 -11.41 6.72 6.93
C LEU A 139 -11.66 8.00 7.74
N LEU A 140 -11.10 9.12 7.29
CA LEU A 140 -11.31 10.43 7.94
C LEU A 140 -12.80 10.81 7.96
N LYS A 141 -13.51 10.62 6.87
CA LYS A 141 -14.96 10.88 6.79
C LYS A 141 -15.76 10.00 7.77
N ILE A 142 -15.36 8.75 7.93
CA ILE A 142 -15.97 7.86 8.93
C ILE A 142 -15.68 8.39 10.35
N MET A 143 -14.43 8.81 10.62
CA MET A 143 -14.06 9.36 11.92
C MET A 143 -14.88 10.61 12.26
N GLU A 144 -15.00 11.57 11.34
CA GLU A 144 -15.79 12.80 11.50
C GLU A 144 -17.24 12.54 11.92
N SER A 145 -17.85 11.51 11.32
CA SER A 145 -19.26 11.16 11.52
C SER A 145 -19.52 10.32 12.79
N ASN A 146 -18.46 9.88 13.48
CA ASN A 146 -18.56 8.85 14.53
C ASN A 146 -17.79 9.16 15.82
N VAL A 147 -17.52 10.42 16.10
CA VAL A 147 -16.84 10.86 17.34
C VAL A 147 -17.62 10.55 18.62
N GLN A 148 -18.92 10.29 18.50
CA GLN A 148 -19.84 9.93 19.60
C GLN A 148 -20.51 8.56 19.40
N THR A 149 -20.04 7.77 18.46
CA THR A 149 -20.52 6.38 18.28
C THR A 149 -19.69 5.47 19.18
N TRP A 150 -20.28 5.04 20.29
CA TRP A 150 -19.61 4.21 21.28
C TRP A 150 -19.60 2.75 20.86
N MET A 151 -18.49 2.06 21.10
CA MET A 151 -18.34 0.64 20.85
C MET A 151 -17.38 0.03 21.88
N PRO A 152 -17.44 -1.30 22.09
CA PRO A 152 -16.43 -1.96 22.92
C PRO A 152 -15.07 -1.97 22.22
N GLY A 153 -14.02 -1.58 22.93
CA GLY A 153 -12.66 -1.93 22.58
C GLY A 153 -12.34 -3.34 23.04
N PHE A 154 -11.51 -4.05 22.28
CA PHE A 154 -11.18 -5.45 22.53
C PHE A 154 -9.68 -5.63 22.77
N THR A 155 -9.36 -6.50 23.74
CA THR A 155 -8.05 -7.13 23.89
C THR A 155 -8.27 -8.63 24.02
N HIS A 156 -7.45 -9.46 23.38
CA HIS A 156 -7.62 -10.94 23.38
C HIS A 156 -9.03 -11.39 22.88
N LEU A 157 -9.66 -10.60 22.00
CA LEU A 157 -11.05 -10.77 21.57
C LEU A 157 -12.08 -10.73 22.72
N GLN A 158 -11.68 -10.24 23.88
CA GLN A 158 -12.57 -9.97 25.02
C GLN A 158 -12.86 -8.47 25.09
N LYS A 159 -14.08 -8.11 25.45
CA LYS A 159 -14.47 -6.73 25.70
C LYS A 159 -13.62 -6.15 26.83
N ALA A 160 -12.98 -5.02 26.60
CA ALA A 160 -12.06 -4.42 27.55
C ALA A 160 -12.60 -3.07 28.07
N GLN A 161 -12.48 -2.03 27.31
CA GLN A 161 -12.89 -0.67 27.67
C GLN A 161 -13.70 -0.04 26.54
N PRO A 162 -14.62 0.90 26.83
CA PRO A 162 -15.37 1.58 25.80
C PRO A 162 -14.49 2.57 25.04
N VAL A 163 -14.67 2.59 23.71
CA VAL A 163 -14.02 3.52 22.80
C VAL A 163 -15.07 4.14 21.88
N THR A 164 -14.67 5.10 21.03
CA THR A 164 -15.51 5.56 19.92
C THR A 164 -15.13 4.85 18.62
N LEU A 165 -16.07 4.73 17.70
CA LEU A 165 -15.78 4.23 16.37
C LEU A 165 -14.73 5.13 15.67
N ALA A 166 -14.79 6.45 15.88
CA ALA A 166 -13.77 7.37 15.37
C ALA A 166 -12.36 7.02 15.88
N HIS A 167 -12.23 6.68 17.16
CA HIS A 167 -10.94 6.27 17.74
C HIS A 167 -10.45 4.95 17.15
N HIS A 168 -11.33 3.97 16.99
CA HIS A 168 -10.98 2.67 16.40
C HIS A 168 -10.51 2.80 14.96
N ILE A 169 -11.27 3.52 14.11
CA ILE A 169 -10.91 3.79 12.72
C ILE A 169 -9.64 4.64 12.64
N GLY A 170 -9.44 5.56 13.58
CA GLY A 170 -8.21 6.36 13.70
C GLY A 170 -6.94 5.52 13.84
N ALA A 171 -7.02 4.33 14.47
CA ALA A 171 -5.88 3.41 14.54
C ALA A 171 -5.46 2.91 13.14
N TYR A 172 -6.42 2.61 12.26
CA TYR A 172 -6.14 2.26 10.86
C TYR A 172 -5.64 3.45 10.05
N PHE A 173 -6.20 4.64 10.29
CA PHE A 173 -5.67 5.86 9.68
C PHE A 173 -4.17 6.02 9.97
N GLU A 174 -3.74 5.86 11.21
CA GLU A 174 -2.32 5.95 11.59
C GLU A 174 -1.45 4.83 10.96
N MET A 175 -1.99 3.64 10.75
CA MET A 175 -1.27 2.58 10.05
C MET A 175 -0.98 2.98 8.60
N PHE A 176 -1.98 3.41 7.84
CA PHE A 176 -1.83 3.80 6.44
C PHE A 176 -1.08 5.12 6.27
N ARG A 177 -1.15 6.04 7.23
CA ARG A 177 -0.29 7.23 7.28
C ARG A 177 1.19 6.85 7.34
N ARG A 178 1.55 5.87 8.17
CA ARG A 178 2.93 5.33 8.22
C ARG A 178 3.33 4.63 6.93
N ASP A 179 2.39 4.00 6.22
CA ASP A 179 2.67 3.36 4.93
C ASP A 179 3.02 4.39 3.86
N ARG A 180 2.34 5.53 3.81
CA ARG A 180 2.72 6.66 2.95
C ARG A 180 4.15 7.14 3.23
N GLY A 181 4.53 7.25 4.50
CA GLY A 181 5.91 7.58 4.88
C GLY A 181 6.92 6.58 4.31
N ARG A 182 6.61 5.26 4.34
CA ARG A 182 7.47 4.23 3.72
C ARG A 182 7.61 4.43 2.22
N LEU A 183 6.52 4.67 1.51
CA LEU A 183 6.53 4.93 0.07
C LEU A 183 7.36 6.18 -0.27
N THR A 184 7.20 7.25 0.48
CA THR A 184 7.99 8.49 0.34
C THR A 184 9.49 8.24 0.53
N ASP A 185 9.88 7.46 1.52
CA ASP A 185 11.27 7.12 1.80
C ASP A 185 11.91 6.29 0.67
N ILE A 186 11.19 5.31 0.15
CA ILE A 186 11.63 4.50 -1.00
C ILE A 186 11.79 5.39 -2.23
N ARG A 187 10.77 6.20 -2.51
CA ARG A 187 10.72 7.14 -3.64
C ARG A 187 11.95 8.05 -3.67
N LYS A 188 12.35 8.53 -2.50
CA LYS A 188 13.53 9.38 -2.33
C LYS A 188 14.83 8.62 -2.55
N ARG A 189 15.02 7.44 -1.94
CA ARG A 189 16.26 6.66 -2.05
C ARG A 189 16.51 6.15 -3.45
N MET A 190 15.47 5.70 -4.15
CA MET A 190 15.60 5.14 -5.48
C MET A 190 15.81 6.16 -6.60
N ASN A 191 15.65 7.47 -6.31
CA ASN A 191 15.62 8.52 -7.34
C ASN A 191 16.99 8.86 -7.91
N THR A 192 17.72 7.85 -8.36
CA THR A 192 19.04 7.97 -9.02
C THR A 192 19.02 7.29 -10.39
N CYS A 193 19.56 7.97 -11.42
CA CYS A 193 19.49 7.54 -12.82
C CYS A 193 20.62 6.55 -13.17
N PRO A 194 20.31 5.31 -13.59
CA PRO A 194 21.31 4.33 -13.98
C PRO A 194 21.80 4.50 -15.43
N LEU A 195 21.05 5.21 -16.31
CA LEU A 195 21.38 5.30 -17.73
C LEU A 195 22.74 5.94 -17.96
N GLY A 196 23.50 5.37 -18.92
CA GLY A 196 24.89 5.72 -19.20
C GLY A 196 25.91 4.88 -18.42
N ALA A 197 25.45 3.94 -17.58
CA ALA A 197 26.31 2.93 -16.95
C ALA A 197 26.82 1.88 -17.95
N GLY A 198 26.19 1.78 -19.13
CA GLY A 198 26.49 0.76 -20.12
C GLY A 198 26.19 -0.64 -19.59
N ALA A 199 26.95 -1.64 -20.03
CA ALA A 199 26.78 -3.00 -19.53
C ALA A 199 27.16 -3.14 -18.04
N LEU A 200 28.21 -2.47 -17.60
CA LEU A 200 28.75 -2.43 -16.23
C LEU A 200 29.90 -1.45 -16.01
N ALA A 201 30.56 -0.99 -17.05
CA ALA A 201 31.81 -0.23 -16.97
C ALA A 201 31.72 1.16 -17.64
N GLY A 202 30.53 1.66 -17.86
CA GLY A 202 30.28 2.87 -18.62
C GLY A 202 30.58 2.70 -20.12
N THR A 203 31.00 3.78 -20.76
CA THR A 203 31.26 3.82 -22.21
C THR A 203 32.39 4.80 -22.51
N THR A 204 33.00 4.67 -23.69
CA THR A 204 34.02 5.61 -24.18
C THR A 204 33.43 6.88 -24.84
N TYR A 205 32.12 6.93 -25.03
CA TYR A 205 31.43 8.13 -25.49
C TYR A 205 31.32 9.17 -24.37
N PRO A 206 31.38 10.47 -24.69
CA PRO A 206 31.29 11.54 -23.70
C PRO A 206 29.82 11.80 -23.28
N LEU A 207 29.15 10.81 -22.68
CA LEU A 207 27.77 10.93 -22.25
C LEU A 207 27.61 11.91 -21.09
N ASP A 208 26.58 12.78 -21.15
CA ASP A 208 26.21 13.67 -20.05
C ASP A 208 25.10 13.00 -19.20
N ARG A 209 25.53 12.15 -18.26
CA ARG A 209 24.62 11.41 -17.38
C ARG A 209 23.81 12.33 -16.45
N ALA A 210 24.38 13.48 -16.05
CA ALA A 210 23.66 14.45 -15.22
C ALA A 210 22.49 15.08 -15.99
N TYR A 211 22.72 15.40 -17.25
CA TYR A 211 21.65 15.93 -18.12
C TYR A 211 20.54 14.90 -18.36
N THR A 212 20.90 13.63 -18.61
CA THR A 212 19.93 12.55 -18.75
C THR A 212 19.10 12.39 -17.46
N ALA A 213 19.73 12.41 -16.29
CA ALA A 213 19.07 12.36 -15.00
C ALA A 213 18.06 13.51 -14.82
N GLN A 214 18.48 14.74 -15.17
CA GLN A 214 17.62 15.93 -15.12
C GLN A 214 16.38 15.78 -16.04
N LEU A 215 16.57 15.34 -17.29
CA LEU A 215 15.47 15.14 -18.24
C LEU A 215 14.41 14.14 -17.75
N LEU A 216 14.84 13.13 -16.99
CA LEU A 216 13.99 12.08 -16.46
C LEU A 216 13.50 12.35 -15.03
N GLY A 217 13.84 13.51 -14.44
CA GLY A 217 13.42 13.90 -13.09
C GLY A 217 14.06 13.09 -11.97
N PHE A 218 15.25 12.56 -12.18
CA PHE A 218 16.09 11.99 -11.13
C PHE A 218 16.94 13.07 -10.45
N ASP A 219 17.27 12.85 -9.18
CA ASP A 219 18.07 13.80 -8.41
C ASP A 219 19.52 13.86 -8.90
N GLU A 220 20.12 12.71 -9.21
CA GLU A 220 21.50 12.57 -9.68
C GLU A 220 21.68 11.26 -10.49
N PRO A 221 22.76 11.10 -11.27
CA PRO A 221 23.15 9.81 -11.82
C PRO A 221 23.70 8.89 -10.71
N THR A 222 23.53 7.57 -10.89
CA THR A 222 24.17 6.57 -10.00
C THR A 222 25.68 6.70 -10.02
N ARG A 223 26.35 6.44 -8.87
CA ARG A 223 27.77 6.74 -8.63
C ARG A 223 28.74 5.64 -9.06
N ASN A 224 28.25 4.41 -9.26
CA ASN A 224 29.03 3.26 -9.71
C ASN A 224 28.29 2.53 -10.81
N SER A 225 28.93 2.38 -11.98
CA SER A 225 28.29 1.80 -13.18
C SER A 225 27.98 0.29 -13.04
N MET A 226 28.73 -0.44 -12.23
CA MET A 226 28.50 -1.86 -11.98
C MET A 226 27.30 -2.05 -11.04
N ASP A 227 27.22 -1.26 -9.98
CA ASP A 227 26.07 -1.22 -9.07
C ASP A 227 24.81 -0.75 -9.77
N SER A 228 24.90 0.24 -10.67
CA SER A 228 23.80 0.81 -11.43
C SER A 228 22.93 -0.23 -12.15
N VAL A 229 23.54 -1.26 -12.70
CA VAL A 229 22.85 -2.33 -13.44
C VAL A 229 22.50 -3.54 -12.56
N SER A 230 23.02 -3.57 -11.34
CA SER A 230 22.83 -4.66 -10.35
C SER A 230 21.78 -4.32 -9.28
N ASP A 231 21.62 -3.05 -8.93
CA ASP A 231 20.75 -2.59 -7.86
C ASP A 231 19.26 -3.01 -8.08
N ARG A 232 18.72 -3.71 -7.09
CA ARG A 232 17.29 -4.05 -6.95
C ARG A 232 16.78 -3.78 -5.54
N ASP A 233 17.54 -3.04 -4.72
CA ASP A 233 17.16 -2.70 -3.35
C ASP A 233 15.81 -1.99 -3.31
N TYR A 234 15.57 -1.08 -4.27
CA TYR A 234 14.30 -0.37 -4.39
C TYR A 234 13.10 -1.28 -4.68
N VAL A 235 13.30 -2.42 -5.37
CA VAL A 235 12.26 -3.44 -5.58
C VAL A 235 11.97 -4.17 -4.28
N ILE A 236 13.00 -4.56 -3.53
CA ILE A 236 12.88 -5.22 -2.22
C ILE A 236 12.18 -4.28 -1.23
N GLU A 237 12.58 -3.01 -1.17
CA GLU A 237 11.96 -2.00 -0.32
C GLU A 237 10.49 -1.78 -0.68
N LEU A 238 10.16 -1.65 -1.98
CA LEU A 238 8.78 -1.53 -2.43
C LEU A 238 7.96 -2.73 -2.01
N LEU A 239 8.38 -3.95 -2.31
CA LEU A 239 7.64 -5.17 -1.97
C LEU A 239 7.49 -5.35 -0.45
N SER A 240 8.45 -4.87 0.34
CA SER A 240 8.34 -4.80 1.81
C SER A 240 7.25 -3.80 2.25
N ALA A 241 7.20 -2.62 1.64
CA ALA A 241 6.15 -1.64 1.91
C ALA A 241 4.77 -2.15 1.49
N LEU A 242 4.66 -2.74 0.29
CA LEU A 242 3.43 -3.36 -0.20
C LEU A 242 2.95 -4.50 0.71
N SER A 243 3.87 -5.33 1.20
CA SER A 243 3.57 -6.37 2.19
C SER A 243 3.01 -5.78 3.49
N THR A 244 3.54 -4.63 3.94
CA THR A 244 3.05 -3.95 5.13
C THR A 244 1.66 -3.34 4.91
N ILE A 245 1.41 -2.71 3.76
CA ILE A 245 0.07 -2.22 3.37
C ILE A 245 -0.93 -3.37 3.37
N MET A 246 -0.61 -4.49 2.74
CA MET A 246 -1.48 -5.67 2.70
C MET A 246 -1.72 -6.26 4.09
N MET A 247 -0.75 -6.25 4.98
CA MET A 247 -0.92 -6.69 6.37
C MET A 247 -1.93 -5.78 7.11
N HIS A 248 -1.85 -4.46 6.92
CA HIS A 248 -2.80 -3.53 7.50
C HIS A 248 -4.22 -3.74 6.92
N LEU A 249 -4.35 -3.89 5.60
CA LEU A 249 -5.61 -4.21 4.95
C LEU A 249 -6.18 -5.55 5.44
N SER A 250 -5.34 -6.58 5.60
CA SER A 250 -5.73 -7.89 6.10
C SER A 250 -6.28 -7.83 7.53
N ARG A 251 -5.63 -7.07 8.42
CA ARG A 251 -6.11 -6.88 9.79
C ARG A 251 -7.46 -6.16 9.81
N PHE A 252 -7.62 -5.13 9.01
CA PHE A 252 -8.89 -4.41 8.92
C PHE A 252 -9.99 -5.27 8.27
N SER A 253 -9.65 -6.04 7.26
CA SER A 253 -10.57 -7.03 6.66
C SER A 253 -11.07 -8.03 7.69
N GLU A 254 -10.19 -8.56 8.56
CA GLU A 254 -10.58 -9.48 9.63
C GLU A 254 -11.61 -8.86 10.56
N GLU A 255 -11.41 -7.62 11.00
CA GLU A 255 -12.38 -6.93 11.86
C GLU A 255 -13.72 -6.66 11.13
N ILE A 256 -13.68 -6.24 9.85
CA ILE A 256 -14.90 -6.05 9.05
C ILE A 256 -15.68 -7.36 8.92
N ILE A 257 -14.99 -8.49 8.66
CA ILE A 257 -15.62 -9.81 8.58
C ILE A 257 -16.31 -10.18 9.90
N MET A 258 -15.61 -9.98 11.03
CA MET A 258 -16.20 -10.20 12.35
C MET A 258 -17.38 -9.26 12.59
N TRP A 259 -17.25 -7.97 12.31
CA TRP A 259 -18.29 -6.98 12.52
C TRP A 259 -19.53 -7.20 11.64
N ASN A 260 -19.35 -7.78 10.46
CA ASN A 260 -20.44 -8.12 9.54
C ASN A 260 -21.12 -9.45 9.90
N SER A 261 -20.54 -10.24 10.81
CA SER A 261 -21.12 -11.53 11.21
C SER A 261 -22.45 -11.37 11.94
N ASN A 262 -23.28 -12.45 11.93
CA ASN A 262 -24.56 -12.49 12.65
C ASN A 262 -24.40 -12.33 14.17
N GLU A 263 -23.22 -12.64 14.69
CA GLU A 263 -22.88 -12.56 16.12
C GLU A 263 -22.56 -11.13 16.56
N TYR A 264 -21.86 -10.36 15.72
CA TYR A 264 -21.49 -8.96 16.03
C TYR A 264 -22.53 -7.96 15.53
N GLN A 265 -22.89 -8.04 14.26
CA GLN A 265 -23.84 -7.12 13.61
C GLN A 265 -23.51 -5.63 13.80
N PHE A 266 -22.21 -5.29 13.74
CA PHE A 266 -21.74 -3.92 13.89
C PHE A 266 -21.74 -3.15 12.58
N VAL A 267 -21.59 -3.85 11.46
CA VAL A 267 -21.60 -3.27 10.12
C VAL A 267 -22.46 -4.08 9.17
N GLU A 268 -22.90 -3.40 8.13
CA GLU A 268 -23.47 -4.03 6.95
C GLU A 268 -22.71 -3.52 5.72
N ILE A 269 -22.14 -4.46 4.96
CA ILE A 269 -21.43 -4.13 3.73
C ILE A 269 -22.48 -3.87 2.63
N ASP A 270 -22.25 -2.85 1.82
CA ASP A 270 -23.12 -2.51 0.69
C ASP A 270 -23.26 -3.70 -0.29
N ASP A 271 -24.43 -3.85 -0.92
CA ASP A 271 -24.71 -4.91 -1.88
C ASP A 271 -23.73 -4.91 -3.06
N ALA A 272 -23.24 -3.74 -3.46
CA ALA A 272 -22.23 -3.60 -4.53
C ALA A 272 -20.87 -4.22 -4.18
N TYR A 273 -20.59 -4.45 -2.89
CA TYR A 273 -19.34 -5.03 -2.38
C TYR A 273 -19.54 -6.37 -1.65
N SER A 274 -20.67 -7.03 -1.89
CA SER A 274 -21.04 -8.30 -1.28
C SER A 274 -21.47 -9.28 -2.35
N THR A 275 -21.47 -10.57 -2.02
CA THR A 275 -22.09 -11.59 -2.87
C THR A 275 -23.12 -12.40 -2.09
N GLY A 276 -24.04 -13.03 -2.84
CA GLY A 276 -25.06 -13.91 -2.29
C GLY A 276 -24.66 -15.38 -2.35
N SER A 277 -25.58 -16.24 -1.98
CA SER A 277 -25.48 -17.69 -2.13
C SER A 277 -26.46 -18.19 -3.19
N SER A 278 -26.02 -19.10 -4.04
CA SER A 278 -26.89 -19.73 -5.05
C SER A 278 -27.98 -20.64 -4.45
N ILE A 279 -27.83 -21.04 -3.19
CA ILE A 279 -28.75 -21.94 -2.50
C ILE A 279 -29.43 -21.32 -1.27
N MET A 280 -28.81 -20.33 -0.66
CA MET A 280 -29.30 -19.66 0.56
C MET A 280 -29.66 -18.21 0.24
N PRO A 281 -30.93 -17.88 -0.04
CA PRO A 281 -31.33 -16.56 -0.54
C PRO A 281 -31.16 -15.42 0.49
N GLN A 282 -31.02 -15.75 1.77
CA GLN A 282 -30.79 -14.79 2.86
C GLN A 282 -29.31 -14.46 3.10
N LYS A 283 -28.37 -15.21 2.47
CA LYS A 283 -26.94 -15.10 2.77
C LYS A 283 -26.29 -13.98 1.99
N LYS A 284 -25.53 -13.13 2.69
CA LYS A 284 -24.73 -12.06 2.15
C LYS A 284 -23.30 -12.20 2.68
N ASN A 285 -22.33 -12.34 1.78
CA ASN A 285 -20.95 -12.66 2.12
C ASN A 285 -20.04 -11.43 2.02
N PRO A 286 -19.04 -11.28 2.92
CA PRO A 286 -18.05 -10.20 2.89
C PRO A 286 -16.87 -10.54 1.97
N ASP A 287 -17.12 -10.98 0.72
CA ASP A 287 -16.10 -11.56 -0.15
C ASP A 287 -14.93 -10.62 -0.45
N ILE A 288 -15.18 -9.31 -0.55
CA ILE A 288 -14.11 -8.34 -0.81
C ILE A 288 -13.10 -8.33 0.35
N ALA A 289 -13.60 -8.27 1.59
CA ALA A 289 -12.74 -8.33 2.77
C ALA A 289 -11.97 -9.67 2.85
N GLU A 290 -12.62 -10.79 2.53
CA GLU A 290 -11.99 -12.12 2.52
C GLU A 290 -10.90 -12.22 1.44
N LEU A 291 -11.17 -11.75 0.23
CA LEU A 291 -10.20 -11.77 -0.87
C LEU A 291 -9.01 -10.85 -0.60
N VAL A 292 -9.21 -9.66 -0.05
CA VAL A 292 -8.13 -8.76 0.35
C VAL A 292 -7.24 -9.44 1.39
N ARG A 293 -7.84 -10.06 2.42
CA ARG A 293 -7.12 -10.87 3.42
C ARG A 293 -6.33 -12.00 2.77
N GLY A 294 -6.93 -12.75 1.85
CA GLY A 294 -6.29 -13.87 1.15
C GLY A 294 -5.14 -13.44 0.22
N LYS A 295 -5.30 -12.33 -0.52
CA LYS A 295 -4.29 -11.81 -1.45
C LYS A 295 -3.01 -11.30 -0.76
N THR A 296 -3.04 -11.09 0.54
CA THR A 296 -1.85 -10.72 1.33
C THR A 296 -0.72 -11.73 1.17
N GLY A 297 -1.03 -13.02 1.18
CA GLY A 297 -0.03 -14.09 0.99
C GLY A 297 0.66 -14.04 -0.38
N ARG A 298 -0.04 -13.58 -1.42
CA ARG A 298 0.53 -13.41 -2.77
C ARG A 298 1.62 -12.34 -2.79
N VAL A 299 1.39 -11.20 -2.14
CA VAL A 299 2.37 -10.12 -2.05
C VAL A 299 3.57 -10.50 -1.16
N TYR A 300 3.33 -11.23 -0.07
CA TYR A 300 4.41 -11.80 0.75
C TYR A 300 5.29 -12.77 -0.06
N GLY A 301 4.67 -13.61 -0.91
CA GLY A 301 5.38 -14.49 -1.82
C GLY A 301 6.30 -13.74 -2.77
N ALA A 302 5.86 -12.60 -3.32
CA ALA A 302 6.68 -11.75 -4.18
C ALA A 302 7.92 -11.19 -3.46
N LEU A 303 7.77 -10.71 -2.22
CA LEU A 303 8.89 -10.25 -1.40
C LEU A 303 9.90 -11.37 -1.13
N MET A 304 9.43 -12.56 -0.76
CA MET A 304 10.32 -13.71 -0.53
C MET A 304 11.03 -14.16 -1.79
N SER A 305 10.36 -14.08 -2.93
CA SER A 305 10.93 -14.44 -4.24
C SER A 305 12.09 -13.52 -4.62
N ILE A 306 11.90 -12.18 -4.56
CA ILE A 306 12.98 -11.25 -4.91
C ILE A 306 14.19 -11.37 -3.97
N LEU A 307 13.96 -11.53 -2.65
CA LEU A 307 15.03 -11.76 -1.68
C LEU A 307 15.81 -13.02 -2.01
N THR A 308 15.13 -14.08 -2.44
CA THR A 308 15.74 -15.35 -2.83
C THR A 308 16.51 -15.23 -4.14
N THR A 309 15.98 -14.51 -5.12
CA THR A 309 16.64 -14.25 -6.40
C THR A 309 17.95 -13.49 -6.20
N MET A 310 17.93 -12.42 -5.40
CA MET A 310 19.09 -11.53 -5.24
C MET A 310 20.19 -12.06 -4.32
N LYS A 311 19.89 -12.96 -3.37
CA LYS A 311 20.79 -13.37 -2.27
C LYS A 311 22.16 -13.92 -2.65
N GLY A 312 22.36 -14.38 -3.85
CA GLY A 312 23.58 -15.14 -4.19
C GLY A 312 24.15 -14.89 -5.57
N ILE A 313 23.59 -13.94 -6.33
CA ILE A 313 24.11 -13.60 -7.66
C ILE A 313 25.32 -12.67 -7.56
N PRO A 314 26.33 -12.80 -8.48
CA PRO A 314 27.46 -11.90 -8.52
C PRO A 314 27.07 -10.50 -9.03
N LEU A 315 28.01 -9.54 -8.94
CA LEU A 315 27.81 -8.16 -9.36
C LEU A 315 27.49 -8.01 -10.87
N ALA A 316 27.09 -6.83 -11.25
CA ALA A 316 26.57 -6.44 -12.54
C ALA A 316 25.22 -7.13 -12.84
N TYR A 317 25.00 -7.56 -14.07
CA TYR A 317 23.73 -8.16 -14.49
C TYR A 317 23.88 -9.68 -14.72
N ASN A 318 22.95 -10.43 -14.17
CA ASN A 318 22.73 -11.85 -14.42
C ASN A 318 21.29 -12.06 -14.86
N LYS A 319 21.02 -13.06 -15.67
CA LYS A 319 19.68 -13.32 -16.23
C LYS A 319 18.65 -13.62 -15.13
N ASP A 320 19.08 -14.06 -13.95
CA ASP A 320 18.26 -14.21 -12.74
C ASP A 320 17.45 -12.94 -12.41
N MET A 321 18.03 -11.76 -12.69
CA MET A 321 17.35 -10.49 -12.45
C MET A 321 16.13 -10.25 -13.36
N GLN A 322 15.90 -11.07 -14.38
CA GLN A 322 14.67 -11.00 -15.16
C GLN A 322 13.44 -11.34 -14.32
N GLU A 323 13.63 -12.18 -13.27
CA GLU A 323 12.58 -12.58 -12.31
C GLU A 323 12.10 -11.41 -11.43
N ASP A 324 12.77 -10.27 -11.44
CA ASP A 324 12.38 -9.07 -10.70
C ASP A 324 11.04 -8.47 -11.19
N LYS A 325 10.65 -8.72 -12.46
CA LYS A 325 9.54 -8.02 -13.13
C LYS A 325 8.18 -8.63 -12.83
N GLU A 326 7.96 -9.90 -13.15
CA GLU A 326 6.64 -10.54 -13.04
C GLU A 326 6.09 -10.45 -11.62
N LEU A 327 6.93 -10.79 -10.63
CA LEU A 327 6.54 -10.72 -9.23
C LEU A 327 6.24 -9.29 -8.74
N THR A 328 6.98 -8.30 -9.24
CA THR A 328 6.78 -6.88 -8.87
C THR A 328 5.52 -6.33 -9.51
N PHE A 329 5.32 -6.59 -10.80
CA PHE A 329 4.13 -6.15 -11.52
C PHE A 329 2.86 -6.75 -10.94
N ASP A 330 2.89 -8.05 -10.62
CA ASP A 330 1.77 -8.75 -10.01
C ASP A 330 1.43 -8.22 -8.60
N ALA A 331 2.45 -7.96 -7.78
CA ALA A 331 2.27 -7.39 -6.45
C ALA A 331 1.68 -5.98 -6.51
N ILE A 332 2.18 -5.12 -7.41
CA ILE A 332 1.69 -3.76 -7.62
C ILE A 332 0.21 -3.78 -8.04
N ASP A 333 -0.15 -4.57 -9.06
CA ASP A 333 -1.53 -4.67 -9.53
C ASP A 333 -2.46 -5.22 -8.45
N THR A 334 -1.99 -6.21 -7.69
CA THR A 334 -2.74 -6.79 -6.58
C THR A 334 -3.03 -5.74 -5.49
N VAL A 335 -2.01 -4.96 -5.09
CA VAL A 335 -2.17 -3.94 -4.04
C VAL A 335 -3.07 -2.79 -4.52
N LYS A 336 -2.89 -2.29 -5.74
CA LYS A 336 -3.75 -1.24 -6.31
C LYS A 336 -5.21 -1.69 -6.38
N GLY A 337 -5.46 -2.92 -6.87
CA GLY A 337 -6.80 -3.50 -6.91
C GLY A 337 -7.42 -3.65 -5.53
N CYS A 338 -6.64 -4.12 -4.54
CA CYS A 338 -7.10 -4.26 -3.15
C CYS A 338 -7.42 -2.89 -2.53
N LEU A 339 -6.56 -1.89 -2.69
CA LEU A 339 -6.78 -0.53 -2.16
C LEU A 339 -8.05 0.10 -2.73
N ALA A 340 -8.24 0.05 -4.05
CA ALA A 340 -9.40 0.63 -4.74
C ALA A 340 -10.70 -0.03 -4.26
N LEU A 341 -10.77 -1.37 -4.26
CA LEU A 341 -11.96 -2.11 -3.82
C LEU A 341 -12.23 -1.92 -2.33
N PHE A 342 -11.20 -1.95 -1.49
CA PHE A 342 -11.33 -1.76 -0.05
C PHE A 342 -11.80 -0.35 0.29
N THR A 343 -11.27 0.68 -0.39
CA THR A 343 -11.71 2.07 -0.24
C THR A 343 -13.20 2.23 -0.60
N GLY A 344 -13.63 1.63 -1.69
CA GLY A 344 -15.05 1.62 -2.08
C GLY A 344 -15.92 0.95 -1.04
N MET A 345 -15.56 -0.23 -0.58
CA MET A 345 -16.28 -1.00 0.44
C MET A 345 -16.45 -0.21 1.74
N VAL A 346 -15.37 0.34 2.31
CA VAL A 346 -15.45 1.09 3.58
C VAL A 346 -16.19 2.41 3.44
N SER A 347 -16.18 3.02 2.25
CA SER A 347 -16.87 4.28 1.99
C SER A 347 -18.40 4.14 1.95
N THR A 348 -18.91 2.94 1.67
CA THR A 348 -20.34 2.63 1.50
C THR A 348 -20.91 1.79 2.63
N MET A 349 -20.04 1.25 3.50
CA MET A 349 -20.43 0.40 4.63
C MET A 349 -21.29 1.16 5.64
N GLU A 350 -22.38 0.54 6.07
CA GLU A 350 -23.27 1.07 7.10
C GLU A 350 -22.85 0.59 8.49
N PHE A 351 -22.72 1.52 9.46
CA PHE A 351 -22.41 1.21 10.85
C PHE A 351 -23.68 1.13 11.68
N LYS A 352 -23.93 -0.02 12.31
CA LYS A 352 -25.10 -0.28 13.18
C LYS A 352 -24.79 0.24 14.59
N LYS A 353 -24.92 1.57 14.77
CA LYS A 353 -24.50 2.30 15.99
C LYS A 353 -25.18 1.76 17.25
N ASP A 354 -26.46 1.44 17.18
CA ASP A 354 -27.23 0.91 18.31
C ASP A 354 -26.69 -0.45 18.79
N ASN A 355 -26.30 -1.33 17.88
CA ASN A 355 -25.70 -2.62 18.20
C ASN A 355 -24.33 -2.45 18.85
N MET A 356 -23.51 -1.52 18.33
CA MET A 356 -22.20 -1.17 18.91
C MET A 356 -22.35 -0.67 20.33
N GLU A 357 -23.27 0.28 20.57
CA GLU A 357 -23.53 0.86 21.88
C GLU A 357 -24.08 -0.19 22.87
N ALA A 358 -25.07 -1.00 22.45
CA ALA A 358 -25.60 -2.09 23.26
C ALA A 358 -24.49 -3.10 23.64
N SER A 359 -23.61 -3.42 22.70
CA SER A 359 -22.46 -4.29 22.97
C SER A 359 -21.45 -3.66 23.93
N ALA A 360 -21.22 -2.34 23.88
CA ALA A 360 -20.35 -1.64 24.80
C ALA A 360 -20.88 -1.66 26.22
N LYS A 361 -22.19 -1.51 26.41
CA LYS A 361 -22.86 -1.56 27.73
C LYS A 361 -22.85 -2.95 28.35
N ASN A 362 -22.72 -3.99 27.55
CA ASN A 362 -22.73 -5.36 28.01
C ASN A 362 -21.29 -5.90 28.16
N GLY A 363 -20.94 -6.42 29.34
CA GLY A 363 -19.62 -7.03 29.60
C GLY A 363 -18.70 -6.19 30.48
N PHE A 364 -19.27 -5.31 31.31
CA PHE A 364 -18.56 -4.55 32.35
C PHE A 364 -17.38 -3.70 31.84
N THR A 365 -17.51 -3.14 30.64
CA THR A 365 -16.46 -2.31 30.02
C THR A 365 -16.15 -1.05 30.82
N ASN A 366 -17.04 -0.65 31.74
CA ASN A 366 -16.96 0.45 32.67
C ASN A 366 -16.40 0.08 34.07
N ALA A 367 -15.95 -1.16 34.27
CA ALA A 367 -15.44 -1.61 35.58
C ALA A 367 -14.19 -0.82 36.03
N THR A 368 -13.30 -0.48 35.09
CA THR A 368 -12.13 0.36 35.38
C THR A 368 -12.55 1.75 35.91
N ASP A 369 -13.61 2.32 35.33
CA ASP A 369 -14.13 3.63 35.72
C ASP A 369 -14.73 3.60 37.15
N ALA A 370 -15.32 2.48 37.58
CA ALA A 370 -15.74 2.25 38.96
C ALA A 370 -14.53 2.15 39.92
N ALA A 371 -13.42 1.55 39.49
CA ALA A 371 -12.19 1.52 40.28
C ALA A 371 -11.58 2.93 40.40
N ASP A 372 -11.53 3.68 39.32
CA ASP A 372 -11.04 5.07 39.28
C ASP A 372 -11.91 5.98 40.16
N TYR A 373 -13.23 5.75 40.23
CA TYR A 373 -14.12 6.42 41.16
C TYR A 373 -13.64 6.23 42.61
N LEU A 374 -13.38 4.99 43.03
CA LEU A 374 -12.89 4.70 44.39
C LEU A 374 -11.53 5.34 44.68
N VAL A 375 -10.61 5.32 43.67
CA VAL A 375 -9.29 5.96 43.81
C VAL A 375 -9.44 7.46 44.04
N ASN A 376 -10.33 8.12 43.33
CA ASN A 376 -10.63 9.54 43.50
C ASN A 376 -11.27 9.85 44.87
N HIS A 377 -11.81 8.85 45.55
CA HIS A 377 -12.32 8.95 46.93
C HIS A 377 -11.34 8.40 47.97
N GLY A 378 -10.05 8.28 47.61
CA GLY A 378 -8.97 7.97 48.58
C GLY A 378 -8.70 6.47 48.81
N VAL A 379 -9.35 5.57 48.06
CA VAL A 379 -9.07 4.13 48.12
C VAL A 379 -7.84 3.79 47.27
N PRO A 380 -6.82 3.09 47.82
CA PRO A 380 -5.69 2.65 47.00
C PRO A 380 -6.12 1.82 45.79
N PHE A 381 -5.48 2.03 44.63
CA PHE A 381 -5.90 1.37 43.35
C PHE A 381 -6.01 -0.18 43.46
N ARG A 382 -5.10 -0.81 44.18
CA ARG A 382 -5.12 -2.28 44.33
C ARG A 382 -6.35 -2.75 45.12
N ASP A 383 -6.74 -2.00 46.14
CA ASP A 383 -7.94 -2.28 46.92
C ASP A 383 -9.21 -1.98 46.12
N ALA A 384 -9.22 -0.86 45.39
CA ALA A 384 -10.29 -0.47 44.49
C ALA A 384 -10.56 -1.55 43.44
N HIS A 385 -9.48 -2.10 42.83
CA HIS A 385 -9.58 -3.20 41.86
C HIS A 385 -10.23 -4.45 42.48
N GLY A 386 -9.86 -4.82 43.71
CA GLY A 386 -10.45 -5.97 44.42
C GLY A 386 -11.94 -5.74 44.73
N ILE A 387 -12.32 -4.53 45.17
CA ILE A 387 -13.70 -4.13 45.44
C ILE A 387 -14.55 -4.23 44.17
N VAL A 388 -14.05 -3.69 43.06
CA VAL A 388 -14.79 -3.73 41.79
C VAL A 388 -14.91 -5.17 41.24
N GLY A 389 -13.92 -6.03 41.47
CA GLY A 389 -14.02 -7.46 41.17
C GLY A 389 -15.22 -8.13 41.86
N GLN A 390 -15.45 -7.78 43.15
CA GLN A 390 -16.63 -8.23 43.93
C GLN A 390 -17.95 -7.66 43.36
N LEU A 391 -17.96 -6.38 42.95
CA LEU A 391 -19.12 -5.77 42.32
C LEU A 391 -19.48 -6.48 41.00
N VAL A 392 -18.50 -6.80 40.17
CA VAL A 392 -18.72 -7.53 38.92
C VAL A 392 -19.33 -8.92 39.20
N LEU A 393 -18.80 -9.66 40.17
CA LEU A 393 -19.38 -10.95 40.59
C LEU A 393 -20.83 -10.77 41.07
N LYS A 394 -21.11 -9.74 41.88
CA LYS A 394 -22.45 -9.43 42.34
C LYS A 394 -23.42 -9.11 41.20
N CYS A 395 -22.96 -8.33 40.21
CA CYS A 395 -23.74 -8.04 39.02
C CYS A 395 -24.08 -9.32 38.23
N ILE A 396 -23.12 -10.24 38.10
CA ILE A 396 -23.31 -11.53 37.43
C ILE A 396 -24.36 -12.36 38.17
N GLU A 397 -24.28 -12.46 39.53
CA GLU A 397 -25.23 -13.19 40.35
C GLU A 397 -26.66 -12.63 40.19
N LEU A 398 -26.81 -11.32 40.12
CA LEU A 398 -28.10 -10.65 40.00
C LEU A 398 -28.60 -10.49 38.57
N GLY A 399 -27.81 -10.90 37.55
CA GLY A 399 -28.14 -10.71 36.15
C GLY A 399 -28.26 -9.23 35.73
N THR A 400 -27.49 -8.35 36.33
CA THR A 400 -27.49 -6.88 36.11
C THR A 400 -26.15 -6.35 35.68
N SER A 401 -26.07 -5.04 35.46
CA SER A 401 -24.84 -4.31 35.09
C SER A 401 -24.52 -3.25 36.16
N LEU A 402 -23.28 -2.71 36.13
CA LEU A 402 -22.83 -1.70 37.11
C LEU A 402 -23.71 -0.44 37.10
N ASP A 403 -24.20 -0.01 35.95
CA ASP A 403 -25.07 1.17 35.84
C ASP A 403 -26.51 0.93 36.32
N HIS A 404 -26.90 -0.32 36.59
CA HIS A 404 -28.22 -0.69 37.10
C HIS A 404 -28.20 -1.39 38.47
N LEU A 405 -27.01 -1.64 39.04
CA LEU A 405 -26.89 -2.26 40.35
C LEU A 405 -27.40 -1.28 41.41
N PRO A 406 -28.31 -1.70 42.35
CA PRO A 406 -28.79 -0.84 43.41
C PRO A 406 -27.68 -0.28 44.28
N LEU A 407 -27.78 1.01 44.71
CA LEU A 407 -26.76 1.66 45.54
C LEU A 407 -26.49 0.87 46.85
N ALA A 408 -27.51 0.25 47.43
CA ALA A 408 -27.34 -0.56 48.61
C ALA A 408 -26.38 -1.75 48.43
N GLU A 409 -26.35 -2.36 47.22
CA GLU A 409 -25.40 -3.42 46.89
C GLU A 409 -23.97 -2.88 46.72
N TYR A 410 -23.82 -1.71 46.11
CA TYR A 410 -22.55 -1.02 46.07
C TYR A 410 -22.00 -0.73 47.49
N GLN A 411 -22.85 -0.19 48.35
CA GLN A 411 -22.49 0.21 49.74
C GLN A 411 -22.27 -1.02 50.63
N ALA A 412 -22.90 -2.13 50.37
CA ALA A 412 -22.65 -3.38 51.08
C ALA A 412 -21.22 -3.90 50.88
N ILE A 413 -20.61 -3.61 49.71
CA ILE A 413 -19.22 -4.00 49.40
C ILE A 413 -18.25 -2.91 49.85
N SER A 414 -18.58 -1.65 49.60
CA SER A 414 -17.77 -0.51 50.11
C SER A 414 -18.65 0.70 50.41
N PRO A 415 -18.60 1.24 51.66
CA PRO A 415 -19.40 2.39 52.04
C PRO A 415 -18.95 3.71 51.38
N VAL A 416 -17.85 3.69 50.64
CA VAL A 416 -17.34 4.82 49.87
C VAL A 416 -18.25 5.21 48.71
N PHE A 417 -19.00 4.26 48.17
CA PHE A 417 -19.89 4.52 47.04
C PHE A 417 -21.08 5.41 47.45
N GLN A 418 -21.32 6.43 46.62
CA GLN A 418 -22.46 7.32 46.73
C GLN A 418 -23.25 7.34 45.42
N GLU A 419 -24.35 8.09 45.37
CA GLU A 419 -25.26 8.11 44.21
C GLU A 419 -24.59 8.57 42.89
N ASP A 420 -23.54 9.35 42.98
CA ASP A 420 -22.75 9.85 41.85
C ASP A 420 -21.95 8.76 41.14
N ILE A 421 -21.88 7.53 41.70
CA ILE A 421 -21.27 6.37 41.00
C ILE A 421 -21.98 6.11 39.67
N TYR A 422 -23.31 6.26 39.58
CA TYR A 422 -24.04 6.04 38.34
C TYR A 422 -23.61 7.00 37.21
N GLN A 423 -23.25 8.23 37.55
CA GLN A 423 -22.66 9.14 36.58
C GLN A 423 -21.27 8.70 36.20
N ALA A 424 -20.46 8.25 37.14
CA ALA A 424 -19.09 7.81 36.89
C ALA A 424 -19.00 6.61 35.95
N VAL A 425 -19.89 5.61 36.13
CA VAL A 425 -19.93 4.39 35.33
C VAL A 425 -20.80 4.48 34.07
N SER A 426 -21.41 5.64 33.81
CA SER A 426 -22.19 5.82 32.57
C SER A 426 -21.25 5.75 31.37
N MET A 427 -21.66 5.06 30.30
CA MET A 427 -20.87 4.89 29.08
C MET A 427 -20.36 6.21 28.51
N LYS A 428 -21.24 7.22 28.53
CA LYS A 428 -20.90 8.58 28.09
C LYS A 428 -19.71 9.14 28.90
N THR A 429 -19.79 9.12 30.23
CA THR A 429 -18.76 9.65 31.11
C THR A 429 -17.44 8.87 30.96
N CYS A 430 -17.54 7.53 30.88
CA CYS A 430 -16.38 6.66 30.69
C CYS A 430 -15.55 7.06 29.46
N VAL A 431 -16.20 7.41 28.35
CA VAL A 431 -15.50 7.81 27.12
C VAL A 431 -15.07 9.28 27.20
N GLU A 432 -15.95 10.19 27.63
CA GLU A 432 -15.68 11.64 27.65
C GLU A 432 -14.54 12.05 28.58
N LYS A 433 -14.35 11.34 29.70
CA LYS A 433 -13.25 11.59 30.64
C LYS A 433 -11.86 11.14 30.19
N ARG A 434 -11.77 10.38 29.10
CA ARG A 434 -10.48 9.97 28.51
C ARG A 434 -9.93 11.08 27.62
N THR A 435 -9.27 12.07 28.25
CA THR A 435 -8.86 13.34 27.63
C THR A 435 -7.37 13.44 27.31
N THR A 436 -6.58 12.42 27.61
CA THR A 436 -5.16 12.39 27.24
C THR A 436 -5.02 12.34 25.71
N TYR A 437 -3.96 12.95 25.15
CA TYR A 437 -3.73 12.95 23.71
C TYR A 437 -3.72 11.52 23.14
N GLY A 438 -4.47 11.30 22.07
CA GLY A 438 -4.65 9.99 21.44
C GLY A 438 -5.72 9.08 22.11
N ALA A 439 -6.40 9.54 23.18
CA ALA A 439 -7.48 8.82 23.83
C ALA A 439 -8.84 8.98 23.08
N PRO A 440 -9.85 8.13 23.39
CA PRO A 440 -11.11 8.12 22.63
C PRO A 440 -12.08 9.28 22.96
N GLY A 441 -11.76 10.18 23.89
CA GLY A 441 -12.64 11.28 24.25
C GLY A 441 -13.00 12.17 23.05
N PRO A 442 -14.28 12.58 22.89
CA PRO A 442 -14.73 13.28 21.69
C PRO A 442 -13.96 14.55 21.37
N GLU A 443 -13.52 15.33 22.38
CA GLU A 443 -12.73 16.54 22.15
C GLU A 443 -11.33 16.21 21.61
N VAL A 444 -10.69 15.19 22.17
CA VAL A 444 -9.38 14.70 21.67
C VAL A 444 -9.52 14.20 20.25
N MET A 445 -10.59 13.43 19.96
CA MET A 445 -10.84 12.93 18.61
C MET A 445 -11.07 14.05 17.61
N ARG A 446 -11.78 15.12 17.96
CA ARG A 446 -11.94 16.29 17.10
C ARG A 446 -10.60 16.97 16.81
N GLN A 447 -9.72 17.10 17.81
CA GLN A 447 -8.37 17.62 17.60
C GLN A 447 -7.58 16.73 16.62
N VAL A 448 -7.53 15.42 16.85
CA VAL A 448 -6.83 14.46 15.97
C VAL A 448 -7.39 14.49 14.54
N ILE A 449 -8.71 14.60 14.37
CA ILE A 449 -9.36 14.74 13.06
C ILE A 449 -8.87 16.01 12.36
N GLN A 450 -8.79 17.17 13.05
CA GLN A 450 -8.28 18.40 12.46
C GLN A 450 -6.81 18.31 12.04
N GLU A 451 -5.98 17.64 12.85
CA GLU A 451 -4.59 17.36 12.51
C GLU A 451 -4.48 16.45 11.27
N ASN A 452 -5.37 15.47 11.13
CA ASN A 452 -5.43 14.57 9.97
C ASN A 452 -5.93 15.26 8.69
N ILE A 453 -6.89 16.18 8.80
CA ILE A 453 -7.31 17.04 7.68
C ILE A 453 -6.10 17.82 7.17
N LYS A 454 -5.42 18.54 8.06
CA LYS A 454 -4.23 19.32 7.71
C LYS A 454 -3.15 18.44 7.05
N TYR A 455 -2.88 17.27 7.62
CA TYR A 455 -1.93 16.30 7.02
C TYR A 455 -2.28 15.93 5.57
N LEU A 456 -3.58 15.68 5.27
CA LEU A 456 -4.02 15.31 3.93
C LEU A 456 -4.03 16.49 2.93
N GLU A 457 -4.12 17.73 3.43
CA GLU A 457 -4.02 18.95 2.61
C GLU A 457 -2.57 19.27 2.23
N GLU A 458 -1.63 19.04 3.15
CA GLU A 458 -0.20 19.37 2.99
C GLU A 458 0.59 18.28 2.25
N ASN A 459 0.08 17.08 2.16
CA ASN A 459 0.71 15.89 1.59
C ASN A 459 -0.24 15.17 0.62
#